data_9df69a4d980a5c14efec1bba5de27cb0
#
_entry.id   9df69a4d980a5c14efec1bba5de27cb0
#
_cell.length_a   1.000
_cell.length_b   1.000
_cell.length_c   1.000
_cell.angle_alpha   90.00
_cell.angle_beta   90.00
_cell.angle_gamma   90.00
#
_symmetry.space_group_name_H-M   'P 1'
#
loop_
_entity.id
_entity.type
_entity.pdbx_description
1 polymer ?
#
loop_
_entity_poly.entity_id
_entity_poly.type
_entity_poly.pdbx_seq_one_letter_code
_entity_poly.pdbx_strand_id
1 'polypeptide(L)'
;MQDEMYMARALKLAARGRFTTHPNPNVGCVIVKDGEIVGEGFHYRAGEPHAEVHALRMAGEKARGATAYVTLEPCSHHGRTPPCCDALIAAGVSRVVAAMQDPNPQVAGRGLYRLQQAGIEVSHGLMMNEAEALNKGFLKRMRTGFPWVQLKLGASLDGRTAMASGESQWITSPQARRDVQRLRAQSHAILTSSATVLADDPALTVRWQELSADTQALYPEENLRQPLRVVIDSQNRVTPEHRIVQQAGETLFARLRADERQWPESARTLLVPEHNGHLDLVLLMMLLGKQQINSVWVEAGATLTGALLQAGLVDELIVYIAPKLLGNAARGLCALPGLEELSQAPHFKFNEIRQVGPDVCLHLTTA
;
A
#
# COMPACT_ATOMS: atom_id res chain seq x y z
N MET A 1 -24.23 2.14 -18.26
CA MET A 1 -23.32 3.03 -19.06
C MET A 1 -23.11 4.40 -18.41
N GLN A 2 -24.13 5.20 -18.13
CA GLN A 2 -23.93 6.56 -17.60
C GLN A 2 -23.42 6.56 -16.14
N ASP A 3 -24.02 5.75 -15.27
CA ASP A 3 -23.54 5.60 -13.88
C ASP A 3 -22.11 5.08 -13.80
N GLU A 4 -21.73 4.13 -14.67
CA GLU A 4 -20.36 3.62 -14.75
C GLU A 4 -19.35 4.71 -15.11
N MET A 5 -19.71 5.62 -16.04
CA MET A 5 -18.85 6.73 -16.42
C MET A 5 -18.54 7.66 -15.22
N TYR A 6 -19.57 7.99 -14.44
CA TYR A 6 -19.41 8.84 -13.27
C TYR A 6 -18.67 8.13 -12.14
N MET A 7 -18.94 6.83 -11.92
CA MET A 7 -18.19 6.03 -10.95
C MET A 7 -16.72 5.86 -11.37
N ALA A 8 -16.44 5.62 -12.65
CA ALA A 8 -15.06 5.58 -13.16
C ALA A 8 -14.33 6.91 -12.93
N ARG A 9 -15.04 8.04 -13.07
CA ARG A 9 -14.48 9.36 -12.72
C ARG A 9 -14.17 9.47 -11.23
N ALA A 10 -15.07 9.02 -10.36
CA ALA A 10 -14.87 9.00 -8.90
C ALA A 10 -13.68 8.11 -8.51
N LEU A 11 -13.52 6.93 -9.13
CA LEU A 11 -12.38 6.04 -8.93
C LEU A 11 -11.06 6.69 -9.37
N LYS A 12 -11.06 7.42 -10.48
CA LYS A 12 -9.90 8.16 -10.97
C LYS A 12 -9.48 9.27 -10.00
N LEU A 13 -10.46 9.95 -9.38
CA LEU A 13 -10.20 10.92 -8.32
C LEU A 13 -9.66 10.25 -7.06
N ALA A 14 -10.27 9.15 -6.61
CA ALA A 14 -9.81 8.37 -5.46
C ALA A 14 -8.31 7.97 -5.60
N ALA A 15 -7.91 7.55 -6.79
CA ALA A 15 -6.54 7.17 -7.09
C ALA A 15 -5.50 8.29 -6.86
N ARG A 16 -5.91 9.57 -6.83
CA ARG A 16 -5.02 10.71 -6.54
C ARG A 16 -4.56 10.74 -5.09
N GLY A 17 -5.33 10.16 -4.16
CA GLY A 17 -4.99 10.10 -2.74
C GLY A 17 -3.96 9.04 -2.35
N ARG A 18 -3.54 8.17 -3.27
CA ARG A 18 -2.72 6.97 -2.99
C ARG A 18 -1.39 7.21 -2.27
N PHE A 19 -0.87 8.44 -2.32
CA PHE A 19 0.39 8.79 -1.67
C PHE A 19 0.22 9.41 -0.28
N THR A 20 -0.97 9.90 0.06
CA THR A 20 -1.17 10.80 1.21
C THR A 20 -2.26 10.37 2.19
N THR A 21 -3.19 9.49 1.80
CA THR A 21 -4.38 9.14 2.61
C THR A 21 -4.07 8.28 3.83
N HIS A 22 -2.96 7.54 3.83
CA HIS A 22 -2.64 6.61 4.93
C HIS A 22 -2.89 7.24 6.33
N PRO A 23 -3.52 6.51 7.27
CA PRO A 23 -4.04 5.13 7.21
C PRO A 23 -5.47 4.99 6.65
N ASN A 24 -6.06 6.07 6.15
CA ASN A 24 -7.40 6.09 5.59
C ASN A 24 -7.44 5.48 4.18
N PRO A 25 -8.61 5.03 3.71
CA PRO A 25 -8.78 4.55 2.34
C PRO A 25 -8.74 5.70 1.33
N ASN A 26 -8.45 5.34 0.08
CA ASN A 26 -8.59 6.23 -1.07
C ASN A 26 -10.07 6.32 -1.45
N VAL A 27 -10.63 7.50 -1.37
CA VAL A 27 -12.05 7.74 -1.68
C VAL A 27 -12.17 8.91 -2.64
N GLY A 28 -13.05 8.76 -3.63
CA GLY A 28 -13.44 9.81 -4.56
C GLY A 28 -14.95 9.98 -4.59
N CYS A 29 -15.40 11.20 -4.87
CA CYS A 29 -16.81 11.53 -4.98
C CYS A 29 -17.06 12.45 -6.19
N VAL A 30 -18.11 12.13 -6.94
CA VAL A 30 -18.60 12.96 -8.05
C VAL A 30 -20.10 13.24 -7.83
N ILE A 31 -20.49 14.50 -7.93
CA ILE A 31 -21.90 14.93 -7.83
C ILE A 31 -22.37 15.35 -9.20
N VAL A 32 -23.49 14.77 -9.63
CA VAL A 32 -24.06 14.95 -10.97
C VAL A 32 -25.47 15.50 -10.87
N LYS A 33 -25.75 16.58 -11.59
CA LYS A 33 -27.07 17.18 -11.73
C LYS A 33 -27.40 17.33 -13.20
N ASP A 34 -28.55 16.82 -13.62
CA ASP A 34 -29.07 16.92 -14.99
C ASP A 34 -28.05 16.47 -16.06
N GLY A 35 -27.29 15.41 -15.75
CA GLY A 35 -26.26 14.83 -16.63
C GLY A 35 -24.91 15.55 -16.61
N GLU A 36 -24.77 16.64 -15.85
CA GLU A 36 -23.53 17.41 -15.70
C GLU A 36 -22.85 17.15 -14.36
N ILE A 37 -21.52 17.05 -14.35
CA ILE A 37 -20.73 17.00 -13.13
C ILE A 37 -20.69 18.41 -12.53
N VAL A 38 -21.30 18.57 -11.35
CA VAL A 38 -21.39 19.85 -10.64
C VAL A 38 -20.43 19.93 -9.46
N GLY A 39 -19.89 18.79 -9.01
CA GLY A 39 -18.90 18.74 -7.93
C GLY A 39 -18.05 17.49 -7.98
N GLU A 40 -16.78 17.64 -7.63
CA GLU A 40 -15.81 16.57 -7.56
C GLU A 40 -14.93 16.72 -6.32
N GLY A 41 -14.50 15.59 -5.76
CA GLY A 41 -13.59 15.58 -4.63
C GLY A 41 -12.93 14.23 -4.43
N PHE A 42 -11.82 14.25 -3.71
CA PHE A 42 -11.17 13.04 -3.22
C PHE A 42 -10.58 13.29 -1.83
N HIS A 43 -10.45 12.23 -1.06
CA HIS A 43 -9.80 12.30 0.24
C HIS A 43 -8.29 12.43 0.05
N TYR A 44 -7.71 13.49 0.58
CA TYR A 44 -6.30 13.80 0.38
C TYR A 44 -5.43 13.26 1.53
N ARG A 45 -5.81 13.54 2.79
CA ARG A 45 -5.01 13.21 3.97
C ARG A 45 -5.89 12.90 5.19
N ALA A 46 -5.45 11.93 6.02
CA ALA A 46 -6.12 11.62 7.27
C ALA A 46 -6.25 12.87 8.17
N GLY A 47 -7.44 13.10 8.69
CA GLY A 47 -7.78 14.29 9.49
C GLY A 47 -8.27 15.49 8.68
N GLU A 48 -8.18 15.47 7.35
CA GLU A 48 -8.75 16.45 6.44
C GLU A 48 -10.16 16.03 5.96
N PRO A 49 -10.91 16.93 5.30
CA PRO A 49 -12.24 16.61 4.79
C PRO A 49 -12.26 15.38 3.86
N HIS A 50 -13.33 14.60 3.94
CA HIS A 50 -13.56 13.47 3.06
C HIS A 50 -13.94 13.92 1.64
N ALA A 51 -13.93 12.99 0.69
CA ALA A 51 -14.22 13.24 -0.72
C ALA A 51 -15.57 13.90 -0.94
N GLU A 52 -16.59 13.44 -0.22
CA GLU A 52 -17.96 13.95 -0.30
C GLU A 52 -18.03 15.42 0.10
N VAL A 53 -17.31 15.83 1.14
CA VAL A 53 -17.28 17.23 1.59
C VAL A 53 -16.67 18.14 0.54
N HIS A 54 -15.60 17.72 -0.11
CA HIS A 54 -14.99 18.48 -1.22
C HIS A 54 -15.95 18.59 -2.41
N ALA A 55 -16.57 17.49 -2.80
CA ALA A 55 -17.52 17.47 -3.91
C ALA A 55 -18.75 18.35 -3.63
N LEU A 56 -19.30 18.28 -2.41
CA LEU A 56 -20.43 19.11 -1.98
C LEU A 56 -20.08 20.60 -1.94
N ARG A 57 -18.91 20.97 -1.47
CA ARG A 57 -18.44 22.37 -1.48
C ARG A 57 -18.35 22.92 -2.89
N MET A 58 -17.86 22.11 -3.83
CA MET A 58 -17.78 22.51 -5.24
C MET A 58 -19.17 22.63 -5.87
N ALA A 59 -20.08 21.70 -5.58
CA ALA A 59 -21.44 21.68 -6.13
C ALA A 59 -22.30 22.82 -5.60
N GLY A 60 -22.12 23.21 -4.34
CA GLY A 60 -22.95 24.21 -3.68
C GLY A 60 -24.44 23.86 -3.77
N GLU A 61 -25.30 24.82 -4.09
CA GLU A 61 -26.74 24.64 -4.22
C GLU A 61 -27.17 23.64 -5.32
N LYS A 62 -26.30 23.38 -6.30
CA LYS A 62 -26.57 22.37 -7.35
C LYS A 62 -26.58 20.94 -6.81
N ALA A 63 -26.09 20.71 -5.60
CA ALA A 63 -26.17 19.41 -4.96
C ALA A 63 -27.61 18.97 -4.66
N ARG A 64 -28.54 19.92 -4.51
CA ARG A 64 -29.94 19.63 -4.22
C ARG A 64 -30.59 18.87 -5.39
N GLY A 65 -31.13 17.70 -5.08
CA GLY A 65 -31.72 16.78 -6.06
C GLY A 65 -30.73 16.15 -7.03
N ALA A 66 -29.42 16.25 -6.77
CA ALA A 66 -28.36 15.62 -7.56
C ALA A 66 -28.12 14.15 -7.16
N THR A 67 -27.34 13.43 -7.94
CA THR A 67 -26.82 12.09 -7.63
C THR A 67 -25.37 12.20 -7.20
N ALA A 68 -25.01 11.59 -6.07
CA ALA A 68 -23.62 11.45 -5.61
C ALA A 68 -23.08 10.04 -5.89
N TYR A 69 -21.96 9.96 -6.59
CA TYR A 69 -21.21 8.73 -6.86
C TYR A 69 -20.00 8.71 -5.94
N VAL A 70 -19.91 7.73 -5.05
CA VAL A 70 -18.85 7.62 -4.05
C VAL A 70 -18.19 6.25 -4.14
N THR A 71 -16.88 6.19 -4.12
CA THR A 71 -16.15 4.93 -4.30
C THR A 71 -16.17 4.02 -3.07
N LEU A 72 -16.61 4.52 -1.92
CA LEU A 72 -16.78 3.78 -0.67
C LEU A 72 -18.03 4.31 0.04
N GLU A 73 -18.71 3.46 0.80
CA GLU A 73 -19.84 3.82 1.65
C GLU A 73 -19.58 5.11 2.45
N PRO A 74 -20.44 6.14 2.37
CA PRO A 74 -20.31 7.34 3.17
C PRO A 74 -20.35 7.04 4.68
N CYS A 75 -19.42 7.61 5.43
CA CYS A 75 -19.33 7.35 6.86
C CYS A 75 -20.55 7.85 7.63
N SER A 76 -20.95 7.09 8.68
CA SER A 76 -22.11 7.38 9.53
C SER A 76 -21.75 7.71 10.98
N HIS A 77 -20.46 7.58 11.34
CA HIS A 77 -19.98 7.85 12.70
C HIS A 77 -19.32 9.22 12.79
N HIS A 78 -19.43 9.85 13.95
CA HIS A 78 -18.71 11.08 14.27
C HIS A 78 -17.24 10.75 14.55
N GLY A 79 -16.37 11.26 13.70
CA GLY A 79 -14.93 11.27 13.90
C GLY A 79 -14.43 12.68 14.26
N ARG A 80 -13.35 13.09 13.64
CA ARG A 80 -12.85 14.48 13.72
C ARG A 80 -13.74 15.46 12.93
N THR A 81 -14.53 14.94 11.99
CA THR A 81 -15.48 15.67 11.15
C THR A 81 -16.87 15.05 11.30
N PRO A 82 -17.97 15.82 11.04
CA PRO A 82 -19.32 15.26 10.95
C PRO A 82 -19.40 14.14 9.91
N PRO A 83 -20.33 13.16 10.10
CA PRO A 83 -20.51 12.07 9.14
C PRO A 83 -20.83 12.57 7.73
N CYS A 84 -20.25 11.94 6.72
CA CYS A 84 -20.53 12.27 5.30
C CYS A 84 -22.00 12.02 4.93
N CYS A 85 -22.65 11.04 5.56
CA CYS A 85 -24.10 10.83 5.40
C CYS A 85 -24.90 12.09 5.76
N ASP A 86 -24.57 12.75 6.88
CA ASP A 86 -25.25 13.97 7.31
C ASP A 86 -25.01 15.12 6.35
N ALA A 87 -23.81 15.25 5.83
CA ALA A 87 -23.49 16.28 4.83
C ALA A 87 -24.28 16.07 3.54
N LEU A 88 -24.41 14.83 3.05
CA LEU A 88 -25.19 14.48 1.87
C LEU A 88 -26.70 14.72 2.09
N ILE A 89 -27.23 14.36 3.27
CA ILE A 89 -28.63 14.60 3.64
C ILE A 89 -28.90 16.11 3.70
N ALA A 90 -28.05 16.87 4.38
CA ALA A 90 -28.20 18.32 4.51
C ALA A 90 -28.12 19.06 3.17
N ALA A 91 -27.28 18.58 2.25
CA ALA A 91 -27.17 19.10 0.90
C ALA A 91 -28.41 18.78 0.02
N GLY A 92 -29.25 17.85 0.45
CA GLY A 92 -30.48 17.47 -0.26
C GLY A 92 -30.24 16.69 -1.54
N VAL A 93 -29.20 15.84 -1.61
CA VAL A 93 -29.01 14.92 -2.75
C VAL A 93 -30.20 13.94 -2.81
N SER A 94 -30.60 13.56 -4.02
CA SER A 94 -31.75 12.65 -4.21
C SER A 94 -31.32 11.19 -4.31
N ARG A 95 -30.10 10.92 -4.74
CA ARG A 95 -29.57 9.57 -4.97
C ARG A 95 -28.12 9.47 -4.58
N VAL A 96 -27.72 8.32 -4.01
CA VAL A 96 -26.34 7.98 -3.71
C VAL A 96 -26.01 6.61 -4.31
N VAL A 97 -24.95 6.54 -5.10
CA VAL A 97 -24.39 5.32 -5.68
C VAL A 97 -23.03 5.08 -5.07
N ALA A 98 -22.87 4.04 -4.25
CA ALA A 98 -21.59 3.65 -3.68
C ALA A 98 -20.97 2.48 -4.47
N ALA A 99 -19.66 2.51 -4.73
CA ALA A 99 -19.02 1.38 -5.39
C ALA A 99 -18.98 0.16 -4.48
N MET A 100 -18.79 0.34 -3.17
CA MET A 100 -18.75 -0.75 -2.21
C MET A 100 -19.20 -0.30 -0.82
N GLN A 101 -19.59 -1.28 0.00
CA GLN A 101 -19.83 -1.05 1.43
C GLN A 101 -18.49 -0.95 2.20
N ASP A 102 -18.54 -0.31 3.37
CA ASP A 102 -17.37 -0.29 4.27
C ASP A 102 -17.05 -1.73 4.72
N PRO A 103 -15.79 -2.17 4.64
CA PRO A 103 -15.38 -3.51 5.04
C PRO A 103 -15.41 -3.75 6.55
N ASN A 104 -15.47 -2.68 7.37
CA ASN A 104 -15.54 -2.79 8.81
C ASN A 104 -16.93 -3.30 9.23
N PRO A 105 -17.07 -4.50 9.83
CA PRO A 105 -18.35 -5.07 10.22
C PRO A 105 -19.16 -4.19 11.19
N GLN A 106 -18.48 -3.30 11.94
CA GLN A 106 -19.14 -2.37 12.85
C GLN A 106 -19.79 -1.18 12.14
N VAL A 107 -19.44 -0.93 10.88
CA VAL A 107 -19.87 0.23 10.10
C VAL A 107 -20.66 -0.18 8.85
N ALA A 108 -20.37 -1.36 8.31
CA ALA A 108 -20.92 -1.88 7.05
C ALA A 108 -22.43 -1.72 6.95
N GLY A 109 -22.89 -1.00 5.93
CA GLY A 109 -24.30 -0.77 5.62
C GLY A 109 -24.99 0.32 6.47
N ARG A 110 -24.38 0.80 7.54
CA ARG A 110 -25.02 1.82 8.41
C ARG A 110 -25.16 3.18 7.74
N GLY A 111 -24.15 3.56 6.94
CA GLY A 111 -24.18 4.79 6.17
C GLY A 111 -25.25 4.75 5.08
N LEU A 112 -25.31 3.66 4.34
CA LEU A 112 -26.32 3.45 3.30
C LEU A 112 -27.74 3.40 3.89
N TYR A 113 -27.91 2.69 5.00
CA TYR A 113 -29.18 2.64 5.73
C TYR A 113 -29.65 4.03 6.19
N ARG A 114 -28.73 4.84 6.78
CA ARG A 114 -29.04 6.20 7.23
C ARG A 114 -29.50 7.10 6.09
N LEU A 115 -28.86 7.01 4.93
CA LEU A 115 -29.29 7.73 3.73
C LEU A 115 -30.68 7.31 3.27
N GLN A 116 -30.97 6.00 3.26
CA GLN A 116 -32.31 5.47 2.92
C GLN A 116 -33.39 5.97 3.88
N GLN A 117 -33.10 5.98 5.19
CA GLN A 117 -34.06 6.49 6.18
C GLN A 117 -34.36 8.00 6.01
N ALA A 118 -33.45 8.75 5.41
CA ALA A 118 -33.62 10.15 5.05
C ALA A 118 -34.37 10.35 3.70
N GLY A 119 -34.84 9.28 3.07
CA GLY A 119 -35.57 9.31 1.80
C GLY A 119 -34.68 9.42 0.56
N ILE A 120 -33.37 9.18 0.68
CA ILE A 120 -32.46 9.18 -0.46
C ILE A 120 -32.44 7.80 -1.11
N GLU A 121 -32.53 7.76 -2.45
CA GLU A 121 -32.34 6.53 -3.22
C GLU A 121 -30.90 6.06 -3.09
N VAL A 122 -30.67 4.79 -2.71
CA VAL A 122 -29.32 4.25 -2.49
C VAL A 122 -29.13 2.97 -3.27
N SER A 123 -27.99 2.88 -3.96
CA SER A 123 -27.51 1.64 -4.58
C SER A 123 -26.01 1.46 -4.31
N HIS A 124 -25.52 0.21 -4.36
CA HIS A 124 -24.09 -0.09 -4.19
C HIS A 124 -23.69 -1.30 -5.05
N GLY A 125 -22.38 -1.50 -5.20
CA GLY A 125 -21.78 -2.60 -5.96
C GLY A 125 -21.31 -2.21 -7.36
N LEU A 126 -21.56 -0.98 -7.80
CA LEU A 126 -21.11 -0.52 -9.12
C LEU A 126 -19.60 -0.33 -9.15
N MET A 127 -18.90 -1.07 -10.03
CA MET A 127 -17.43 -1.09 -10.15
C MET A 127 -16.72 -1.43 -8.83
N MET A 128 -17.29 -2.38 -8.08
CA MET A 128 -16.76 -2.79 -6.77
C MET A 128 -15.34 -3.34 -6.87
N ASN A 129 -15.03 -4.13 -7.89
CA ASN A 129 -13.69 -4.72 -8.06
C ASN A 129 -12.61 -3.64 -8.25
N GLU A 130 -12.91 -2.60 -9.00
CA GLU A 130 -12.02 -1.47 -9.21
C GLU A 130 -11.82 -0.64 -7.93
N ALA A 131 -12.88 -0.46 -7.15
CA ALA A 131 -12.81 0.21 -5.84
C ALA A 131 -11.98 -0.60 -4.83
N GLU A 132 -12.16 -1.92 -4.78
CA GLU A 132 -11.35 -2.82 -3.97
C GLU A 132 -9.87 -2.79 -4.39
N ALA A 133 -9.59 -2.78 -5.69
CA ALA A 133 -8.23 -2.73 -6.21
C ALA A 133 -7.45 -1.48 -5.76
N LEU A 134 -8.14 -0.34 -5.57
CA LEU A 134 -7.54 0.90 -5.06
C LEU A 134 -7.22 0.84 -3.56
N ASN A 135 -7.85 -0.05 -2.80
CA ASN A 135 -7.83 -0.06 -1.35
C ASN A 135 -7.42 -1.43 -0.75
N LYS A 136 -6.69 -2.26 -1.50
CA LYS A 136 -6.32 -3.63 -1.10
C LYS A 136 -5.78 -3.73 0.33
N GLY A 137 -4.85 -2.85 0.69
CA GLY A 137 -4.21 -2.85 2.00
C GLY A 137 -5.18 -2.47 3.12
N PHE A 138 -5.96 -1.40 2.94
CA PHE A 138 -6.99 -0.99 3.88
C PHE A 138 -8.03 -2.11 4.08
N LEU A 139 -8.51 -2.70 3.00
CA LEU A 139 -9.52 -3.76 3.04
C LEU A 139 -8.99 -5.01 3.74
N LYS A 140 -7.78 -5.45 3.40
CA LYS A 140 -7.17 -6.62 4.06
C LYS A 140 -7.00 -6.38 5.55
N ARG A 141 -6.48 -5.20 5.95
CA ARG A 141 -6.31 -4.87 7.36
C ARG A 141 -7.65 -4.83 8.11
N MET A 142 -8.70 -4.26 7.53
CA MET A 142 -10.03 -4.23 8.16
C MET A 142 -10.64 -5.63 8.30
N ARG A 143 -10.46 -6.48 7.29
CA ARG A 143 -11.03 -7.84 7.26
C ARG A 143 -10.25 -8.85 8.12
N THR A 144 -8.93 -8.69 8.20
CA THR A 144 -8.04 -9.73 8.77
C THR A 144 -7.12 -9.24 9.89
N GLY A 145 -6.93 -7.92 10.04
CA GLY A 145 -5.94 -7.33 10.94
C GLY A 145 -4.51 -7.29 10.37
N PHE A 146 -4.27 -7.87 9.19
CA PHE A 146 -2.96 -7.94 8.54
C PHE A 146 -2.81 -6.91 7.43
N PRO A 147 -1.60 -6.34 7.22
CA PRO A 147 -1.32 -5.49 6.08
C PRO A 147 -1.25 -6.31 4.78
N TRP A 148 -1.38 -5.63 3.65
CA TRP A 148 -1.08 -6.16 2.33
C TRP A 148 0.42 -6.17 2.11
N VAL A 149 1.00 -7.33 1.78
CA VAL A 149 2.45 -7.51 1.65
C VAL A 149 2.83 -7.66 0.19
N GLN A 150 3.62 -6.72 -0.31
CA GLN A 150 4.19 -6.71 -1.63
C GLN A 150 5.69 -7.03 -1.55
N LEU A 151 6.11 -8.12 -2.14
CA LEU A 151 7.49 -8.56 -2.17
C LEU A 151 8.16 -8.15 -3.49
N LYS A 152 9.10 -7.23 -3.41
CA LYS A 152 9.88 -6.76 -4.56
C LYS A 152 11.16 -7.57 -4.72
N LEU A 153 11.39 -8.05 -5.92
CA LEU A 153 12.61 -8.75 -6.30
C LEU A 153 13.22 -8.13 -7.57
N GLY A 154 14.54 -8.03 -7.58
CA GLY A 154 15.31 -7.68 -8.77
C GLY A 154 16.22 -8.85 -9.12
N ALA A 155 16.16 -9.35 -10.35
CA ALA A 155 16.88 -10.54 -10.76
C ALA A 155 17.42 -10.44 -12.18
N SER A 156 18.39 -11.29 -12.48
CA SER A 156 18.81 -11.61 -13.83
C SER A 156 17.78 -12.52 -14.51
N LEU A 157 17.94 -12.72 -15.83
CA LEU A 157 17.08 -13.60 -16.62
C LEU A 157 17.11 -15.06 -16.13
N ASP A 158 18.23 -15.51 -15.56
CA ASP A 158 18.39 -16.82 -14.95
C ASP A 158 18.04 -16.84 -13.44
N GLY A 159 17.28 -15.83 -12.96
CA GLY A 159 16.71 -15.80 -11.61
C GLY A 159 17.70 -15.56 -10.49
N ARG A 160 18.78 -14.80 -10.73
CA ARG A 160 19.84 -14.52 -9.75
C ARG A 160 19.76 -13.10 -9.23
N THR A 161 19.97 -12.93 -7.93
CA THR A 161 19.82 -11.65 -7.21
C THR A 161 21.15 -11.02 -6.81
N ALA A 162 22.23 -11.79 -6.84
CA ALA A 162 23.59 -11.33 -6.59
C ALA A 162 24.59 -12.34 -7.15
N MET A 163 25.82 -11.89 -7.40
CA MET A 163 26.95 -12.80 -7.66
C MET A 163 27.28 -13.64 -6.43
N ALA A 164 28.04 -14.72 -6.61
CA ALA A 164 28.57 -15.54 -5.50
C ALA A 164 29.38 -14.69 -4.50
N SER A 165 30.11 -13.68 -4.98
CA SER A 165 30.84 -12.70 -4.17
C SER A 165 29.96 -11.81 -3.29
N GLY A 166 28.65 -11.73 -3.60
CA GLY A 166 27.71 -10.80 -2.99
C GLY A 166 27.48 -9.52 -3.79
N GLU A 167 28.23 -9.28 -4.87
CA GLU A 167 28.00 -8.13 -5.74
C GLU A 167 26.60 -8.20 -6.36
N SER A 168 25.78 -7.14 -6.12
CA SER A 168 24.39 -7.05 -6.58
C SER A 168 24.08 -5.73 -7.29
N GLN A 169 24.93 -4.75 -7.18
CA GLN A 169 24.74 -3.42 -7.76
C GLN A 169 25.47 -3.28 -9.09
N TRP A 170 24.83 -3.01 -10.25
CA TRP A 170 23.36 -2.96 -10.38
C TRP A 170 22.92 -4.04 -11.35
N ILE A 171 22.03 -4.93 -10.92
CA ILE A 171 21.44 -5.94 -11.80
C ILE A 171 20.40 -5.29 -12.69
N THR A 172 19.43 -4.59 -12.10
CA THR A 172 18.33 -3.91 -12.81
C THR A 172 18.70 -2.49 -13.23
N SER A 173 17.98 -1.97 -14.21
CA SER A 173 18.23 -0.67 -14.84
C SER A 173 17.89 0.52 -13.94
N PRO A 174 18.37 1.74 -14.28
CA PRO A 174 17.94 2.98 -13.64
C PRO A 174 16.43 3.21 -13.74
N GLN A 175 15.81 2.82 -14.86
CA GLN A 175 14.36 2.94 -15.07
C GLN A 175 13.58 2.08 -14.08
N ALA A 176 14.00 0.82 -13.87
CA ALA A 176 13.41 -0.06 -12.85
C ALA A 176 13.54 0.53 -11.45
N ARG A 177 14.71 1.09 -11.10
CA ARG A 177 14.92 1.73 -9.80
C ARG A 177 14.05 2.97 -9.58
N ARG A 178 13.76 3.76 -10.64
CA ARG A 178 12.78 4.87 -10.57
C ARG A 178 11.36 4.36 -10.35
N ASP A 179 10.97 3.29 -11.03
CA ASP A 179 9.64 2.68 -10.82
C ASP A 179 9.46 2.19 -9.38
N VAL A 180 10.52 1.64 -8.77
CA VAL A 180 10.54 1.26 -7.35
C VAL A 180 10.30 2.48 -6.44
N GLN A 181 10.80 3.68 -6.77
CA GLN A 181 10.54 4.89 -5.98
C GLN A 181 9.05 5.23 -5.91
N ARG A 182 8.31 5.08 -7.01
CA ARG A 182 6.86 5.28 -7.04
C ARG A 182 6.13 4.26 -6.14
N LEU A 183 6.54 3.00 -6.17
CA LEU A 183 5.95 1.95 -5.35
C LEU A 183 6.27 2.13 -3.86
N ARG A 184 7.49 2.55 -3.51
CA ARG A 184 7.83 2.97 -2.15
C ARG A 184 6.95 4.13 -1.68
N ALA A 185 6.75 5.14 -2.53
CA ALA A 185 5.93 6.31 -2.19
C ALA A 185 4.47 5.97 -1.88
N GLN A 186 3.93 4.92 -2.49
CA GLN A 186 2.58 4.42 -2.23
C GLN A 186 2.50 3.52 -1.00
N SER A 187 3.62 2.97 -0.52
CA SER A 187 3.67 2.01 0.57
C SER A 187 3.64 2.71 1.93
N HIS A 188 3.09 2.05 2.93
CA HIS A 188 3.00 2.61 4.29
C HIS A 188 4.21 2.23 5.12
N ALA A 189 4.76 1.04 4.89
CA ALA A 189 6.02 0.60 5.47
C ALA A 189 6.92 -0.06 4.42
N ILE A 190 8.23 0.00 4.63
CA ILE A 190 9.25 -0.72 3.88
C ILE A 190 9.92 -1.70 4.84
N LEU A 191 9.86 -2.99 4.54
CA LEU A 191 10.45 -4.05 5.35
C LEU A 191 11.76 -4.53 4.73
N THR A 192 12.78 -4.64 5.57
CA THR A 192 14.07 -5.24 5.20
C THR A 192 14.63 -6.06 6.36
N SER A 193 15.80 -6.65 6.16
CA SER A 193 16.54 -7.41 7.18
C SER A 193 17.83 -6.70 7.59
N SER A 194 18.33 -7.02 8.79
CA SER A 194 19.66 -6.59 9.23
C SER A 194 20.77 -7.06 8.27
N ALA A 195 20.62 -8.23 7.65
CA ALA A 195 21.58 -8.71 6.65
C ALA A 195 21.70 -7.76 5.45
N THR A 196 20.59 -7.25 4.94
CA THR A 196 20.59 -6.25 3.86
C THR A 196 21.18 -4.92 4.32
N VAL A 197 20.86 -4.47 5.55
CA VAL A 197 21.42 -3.24 6.10
C VAL A 197 22.95 -3.33 6.24
N LEU A 198 23.45 -4.45 6.75
CA LEU A 198 24.89 -4.67 6.92
C LEU A 198 25.65 -4.82 5.59
N ALA A 199 25.00 -5.40 4.57
CA ALA A 199 25.64 -5.63 3.27
C ALA A 199 25.67 -4.36 2.40
N ASP A 200 24.59 -3.60 2.36
CA ASP A 200 24.36 -2.53 1.37
C ASP A 200 24.27 -1.13 1.98
N ASP A 201 24.15 -1.03 3.31
CA ASP A 201 23.89 0.21 4.06
C ASP A 201 22.84 1.11 3.36
N PRO A 202 21.64 0.60 3.08
CA PRO A 202 20.65 1.31 2.29
C PRO A 202 19.97 2.42 3.09
N ALA A 203 19.54 3.47 2.40
CA ALA A 203 18.69 4.51 3.00
C ALA A 203 17.23 4.08 3.08
N LEU A 204 16.73 3.33 2.09
CA LEU A 204 15.33 2.94 1.91
C LEU A 204 14.35 4.12 2.05
N THR A 205 14.69 5.22 1.45
CA THR A 205 13.87 6.43 1.40
C THR A 205 13.20 6.59 0.04
N VAL A 206 12.11 7.33 0.02
CA VAL A 206 11.54 7.88 -1.21
C VAL A 206 12.35 9.12 -1.58
N ARG A 207 12.90 9.13 -2.79
CA ARG A 207 13.60 10.27 -3.38
C ARG A 207 12.67 10.95 -4.39
N TRP A 208 12.08 12.08 -3.99
CA TRP A 208 11.06 12.75 -4.78
C TRP A 208 11.54 13.10 -6.20
N GLN A 209 12.80 13.52 -6.35
CA GLN A 209 13.41 13.89 -7.63
C GLN A 209 13.51 12.70 -8.60
N GLU A 210 13.42 11.46 -8.10
CA GLU A 210 13.42 10.26 -8.94
C GLU A 210 12.01 9.79 -9.34
N LEU A 211 10.96 10.44 -8.85
CA LEU A 211 9.60 10.19 -9.29
C LEU A 211 9.36 10.74 -10.69
N SER A 212 8.45 10.13 -11.45
CA SER A 212 8.08 10.64 -12.78
C SER A 212 7.38 11.99 -12.66
N ALA A 213 7.44 12.80 -13.71
CA ALA A 213 6.78 14.11 -13.75
C ALA A 213 5.27 14.02 -13.44
N ASP A 214 4.59 12.99 -13.94
CA ASP A 214 3.17 12.76 -13.66
C ASP A 214 2.93 12.46 -12.17
N THR A 215 3.82 11.69 -11.54
CA THR A 215 3.74 11.42 -10.10
C THR A 215 4.03 12.67 -9.29
N GLN A 216 5.05 13.44 -9.66
CA GLN A 216 5.39 14.72 -8.99
C GLN A 216 4.23 15.71 -9.07
N ALA A 217 3.52 15.79 -10.19
CA ALA A 217 2.35 16.65 -10.34
C ALA A 217 1.19 16.26 -9.41
N LEU A 218 1.03 14.96 -9.11
CA LEU A 218 0.01 14.45 -8.18
C LEU A 218 0.47 14.48 -6.71
N TYR A 219 1.77 14.46 -6.47
CA TYR A 219 2.39 14.34 -5.16
C TYR A 219 3.52 15.37 -5.02
N PRO A 220 3.18 16.63 -4.70
CA PRO A 220 4.16 17.69 -4.50
C PRO A 220 5.17 17.39 -3.40
N GLU A 221 6.39 17.88 -3.55
CA GLU A 221 7.51 17.57 -2.63
C GLU A 221 7.24 17.97 -1.18
N GLU A 222 6.55 19.09 -0.95
CA GLU A 222 6.15 19.55 0.38
C GLU A 222 5.21 18.59 1.12
N ASN A 223 4.57 17.68 0.41
CA ASN A 223 3.69 16.66 0.97
C ASN A 223 4.38 15.29 1.13
N LEU A 224 5.67 15.23 0.79
CA LEU A 224 6.43 13.97 0.84
C LEU A 224 6.40 13.36 2.23
N ARG A 225 5.91 12.13 2.31
CA ARG A 225 5.93 11.28 3.48
C ARG A 225 6.92 10.14 3.25
N GLN A 226 7.82 9.94 4.19
CA GLN A 226 8.64 8.73 4.18
C GLN A 226 7.87 7.56 4.75
N PRO A 227 7.83 6.39 4.10
CA PRO A 227 7.29 5.17 4.70
C PRO A 227 8.03 4.80 5.99
N LEU A 228 7.34 4.16 6.93
CA LEU A 228 7.99 3.55 8.09
C LEU A 228 8.97 2.47 7.62
N ARG A 229 10.24 2.60 7.94
CA ARG A 229 11.22 1.53 7.69
C ARG A 229 11.17 0.52 8.82
N VAL A 230 10.95 -0.75 8.48
CA VAL A 230 10.91 -1.85 9.44
C VAL A 230 12.10 -2.76 9.16
N VAL A 231 12.96 -2.93 10.16
CA VAL A 231 14.17 -3.76 10.06
C VAL A 231 14.02 -4.97 10.98
N ILE A 232 14.06 -6.17 10.42
CA ILE A 232 14.15 -7.39 11.21
C ILE A 232 15.61 -7.55 11.65
N ASP A 233 15.86 -7.37 12.94
CA ASP A 233 17.19 -7.37 13.55
C ASP A 233 17.21 -8.16 14.87
N SER A 234 16.97 -9.46 14.75
CA SER A 234 16.83 -10.37 15.91
C SER A 234 18.06 -10.44 16.80
N GLN A 235 19.25 -10.10 16.28
CA GLN A 235 20.53 -10.18 17.00
C GLN A 235 21.10 -8.79 17.35
N ASN A 236 20.36 -7.70 17.20
CA ASN A 236 20.78 -6.33 17.48
C ASN A 236 22.10 -5.94 16.76
N ARG A 237 22.23 -6.30 15.48
CA ARG A 237 23.44 -6.07 14.69
C ARG A 237 23.50 -4.69 14.04
N VAL A 238 22.33 -4.10 13.74
CA VAL A 238 22.27 -2.75 13.18
C VAL A 238 22.57 -1.74 14.26
N THR A 239 23.36 -0.72 13.92
CA THR A 239 23.79 0.34 14.83
C THR A 239 23.19 1.69 14.45
N PRO A 240 23.21 2.70 15.36
CA PRO A 240 22.70 4.03 15.06
C PRO A 240 23.38 4.74 13.89
N GLU A 241 24.61 4.33 13.52
CA GLU A 241 25.42 4.95 12.46
C GLU A 241 25.00 4.54 11.05
N HIS A 242 24.19 3.48 10.90
CA HIS A 242 23.73 3.04 9.59
C HIS A 242 22.81 4.08 8.93
N ARG A 243 22.94 4.22 7.61
CA ARG A 243 22.16 5.19 6.82
C ARG A 243 20.65 5.11 7.03
N ILE A 244 20.12 3.91 7.18
CA ILE A 244 18.69 3.69 7.42
C ILE A 244 18.18 4.39 8.70
N VAL A 245 19.06 4.63 9.67
CA VAL A 245 18.73 5.36 10.92
C VAL A 245 18.96 6.86 10.76
N GLN A 246 19.99 7.25 10.01
CA GLN A 246 20.40 8.64 9.84
C GLN A 246 19.52 9.43 8.85
N GLN A 247 18.76 8.75 8.01
CA GLN A 247 17.90 9.40 7.02
C GLN A 247 16.56 9.85 7.61
N ALA A 248 15.94 10.84 6.96
CA ALA A 248 14.61 11.32 7.33
C ALA A 248 13.57 10.19 7.38
N GLY A 249 12.60 10.31 8.29
CA GLY A 249 11.55 9.33 8.53
C GLY A 249 11.85 8.40 9.70
N GLU A 250 10.87 7.60 10.08
CA GLU A 250 10.97 6.70 11.23
C GLU A 250 11.51 5.33 10.85
N THR A 251 12.23 4.71 11.78
CA THR A 251 12.72 3.32 11.67
C THR A 251 12.28 2.51 12.88
N LEU A 252 11.65 1.36 12.62
CA LEU A 252 11.18 0.40 13.60
C LEU A 252 12.04 -0.86 13.51
N PHE A 253 12.75 -1.19 14.59
CA PHE A 253 13.51 -2.42 14.70
C PHE A 253 12.66 -3.52 15.33
N ALA A 254 12.37 -4.59 14.58
CA ALA A 254 11.77 -5.80 15.11
C ALA A 254 12.88 -6.69 15.70
N ARG A 255 12.87 -6.88 17.01
CA ARG A 255 13.93 -7.52 17.77
C ARG A 255 13.39 -8.54 18.76
N LEU A 256 14.24 -9.54 19.10
CA LEU A 256 13.93 -10.50 20.16
C LEU A 256 14.14 -9.94 21.58
N ARG A 257 15.01 -8.96 21.69
CA ARG A 257 15.38 -8.31 22.97
C ARG A 257 15.69 -6.84 22.75
N ALA A 258 15.53 -6.04 23.80
CA ALA A 258 15.87 -4.63 23.79
C ALA A 258 17.36 -4.40 23.47
N ASP A 259 17.64 -3.24 22.95
CA ASP A 259 18.99 -2.76 22.67
C ASP A 259 19.28 -1.55 23.55
N GLU A 260 20.34 -1.62 24.34
CA GLU A 260 20.70 -0.60 25.33
C GLU A 260 21.50 0.57 24.75
N ARG A 261 21.85 0.51 23.44
CA ARG A 261 22.54 1.62 22.77
C ARG A 261 21.65 2.86 22.71
N GLN A 262 22.28 4.01 22.64
CA GLN A 262 21.57 5.28 22.45
C GLN A 262 21.05 5.40 21.03
N TRP A 263 19.74 5.52 20.86
CA TRP A 263 19.06 5.64 19.59
C TRP A 263 18.43 7.04 19.45
N PRO A 264 18.35 7.60 18.22
CA PRO A 264 17.59 8.82 17.98
C PRO A 264 16.08 8.56 18.20
N GLU A 265 15.31 9.60 18.47
CA GLU A 265 13.85 9.50 18.68
C GLU A 265 13.10 8.91 17.47
N SER A 266 13.65 9.06 16.27
CA SER A 266 13.11 8.48 15.03
C SER A 266 13.28 6.97 14.93
N ALA A 267 14.07 6.36 15.81
CA ALA A 267 14.32 4.91 15.82
C ALA A 267 13.75 4.28 17.09
N ARG A 268 12.88 3.30 16.92
CA ARG A 268 12.24 2.60 18.04
C ARG A 268 12.32 1.09 17.87
N THR A 269 12.24 0.36 18.97
CA THR A 269 12.25 -1.11 19.01
C THR A 269 10.85 -1.64 19.27
N LEU A 270 10.46 -2.65 18.48
CA LEU A 270 9.31 -3.51 18.71
C LEU A 270 9.81 -4.90 19.09
N LEU A 271 9.50 -5.33 20.30
CA LEU A 271 9.85 -6.68 20.73
C LEU A 271 8.87 -7.68 20.12
N VAL A 272 9.42 -8.66 19.42
CA VAL A 272 8.65 -9.74 18.80
C VAL A 272 9.28 -11.04 19.26
N PRO A 273 8.52 -11.98 19.84
CA PRO A 273 9.07 -13.23 20.31
C PRO A 273 9.61 -14.11 19.20
N GLU A 274 10.37 -15.11 19.61
CA GLU A 274 10.89 -16.14 18.74
C GLU A 274 9.81 -17.19 18.46
N HIS A 275 9.81 -17.68 17.23
CA HIS A 275 9.06 -18.84 16.79
C HIS A 275 9.96 -19.73 15.91
N ASN A 276 10.15 -20.99 16.31
CA ASN A 276 11.02 -21.97 15.59
C ASN A 276 12.45 -21.45 15.31
N GLY A 277 13.10 -20.82 16.28
CA GLY A 277 14.46 -20.30 16.17
C GLY A 277 14.61 -18.97 15.43
N HIS A 278 13.53 -18.37 15.00
CA HIS A 278 13.49 -17.11 14.28
C HIS A 278 12.47 -16.15 14.87
N LEU A 279 12.62 -14.85 14.57
CA LEU A 279 11.61 -13.84 14.92
C LEU A 279 10.26 -14.21 14.28
N ASP A 280 9.18 -14.18 15.04
CA ASP A 280 7.83 -14.52 14.56
C ASP A 280 7.33 -13.49 13.54
N LEU A 281 7.41 -13.84 12.25
CA LEU A 281 6.99 -12.97 11.14
C LEU A 281 5.47 -12.77 11.10
N VAL A 282 4.68 -13.77 11.48
CA VAL A 282 3.22 -13.67 11.50
C VAL A 282 2.79 -12.67 12.56
N LEU A 283 3.36 -12.77 13.75
CA LEU A 283 3.10 -11.82 14.84
C LEU A 283 3.58 -10.41 14.48
N LEU A 284 4.75 -10.27 13.83
CA LEU A 284 5.24 -8.98 13.33
C LEU A 284 4.21 -8.31 12.42
N MET A 285 3.70 -9.04 11.42
CA MET A 285 2.69 -8.49 10.49
C MET A 285 1.39 -8.10 11.21
N MET A 286 0.93 -8.91 12.16
CA MET A 286 -0.23 -8.58 12.97
C MET A 286 0.00 -7.31 13.81
N LEU A 287 1.17 -7.13 14.40
CA LEU A 287 1.52 -5.95 15.18
C LEU A 287 1.61 -4.69 14.30
N LEU A 288 2.12 -4.81 13.06
CA LEU A 288 2.11 -3.71 12.09
C LEU A 288 0.66 -3.33 11.71
N GLY A 289 -0.21 -4.31 11.49
CA GLY A 289 -1.63 -4.05 11.26
C GLY A 289 -2.31 -3.30 12.43
N LYS A 290 -1.98 -3.65 13.68
CA LYS A 290 -2.44 -2.92 14.89
C LYS A 290 -1.93 -1.47 14.95
N GLN A 291 -0.77 -1.20 14.38
CA GLN A 291 -0.24 0.16 14.20
C GLN A 291 -0.79 0.87 12.97
N GLN A 292 -1.90 0.37 12.40
CA GLN A 292 -2.59 0.94 11.24
C GLN A 292 -1.77 0.93 9.95
N ILE A 293 -0.78 0.07 9.82
CA ILE A 293 -0.06 -0.13 8.56
C ILE A 293 -0.94 -0.95 7.61
N ASN A 294 -1.33 -0.33 6.49
CA ASN A 294 -2.16 -0.99 5.48
C ASN A 294 -1.36 -1.82 4.50
N SER A 295 -0.14 -1.38 4.17
CA SER A 295 0.70 -2.07 3.18
C SER A 295 2.16 -2.08 3.58
N VAL A 296 2.84 -3.18 3.27
CA VAL A 296 4.26 -3.41 3.50
C VAL A 296 4.92 -3.73 2.17
N TRP A 297 5.89 -2.91 1.78
CA TRP A 297 6.78 -3.12 0.66
C TRP A 297 8.07 -3.79 1.15
N VAL A 298 8.38 -4.97 0.65
CA VAL A 298 9.54 -5.75 1.11
C VAL A 298 10.69 -5.61 0.12
N GLU A 299 11.85 -5.17 0.61
CA GLU A 299 13.11 -5.18 -0.11
C GLU A 299 14.14 -5.92 0.74
N ALA A 300 14.40 -7.18 0.44
CA ALA A 300 15.25 -8.04 1.24
C ALA A 300 15.95 -9.11 0.39
N GLY A 301 16.93 -9.78 0.97
CA GLY A 301 17.62 -10.91 0.35
C GLY A 301 16.79 -12.20 0.36
N ALA A 302 17.35 -13.24 -0.29
CA ALA A 302 16.67 -14.51 -0.53
C ALA A 302 16.15 -15.22 0.73
N THR A 303 16.82 -15.06 1.86
CA THR A 303 16.45 -15.73 3.13
C THR A 303 15.14 -15.19 3.69
N LEU A 304 15.01 -13.86 3.86
CA LEU A 304 13.76 -13.25 4.36
C LEU A 304 12.64 -13.40 3.34
N THR A 305 12.95 -13.26 2.05
CA THR A 305 12.01 -13.51 0.96
C THR A 305 11.40 -14.90 1.06
N GLY A 306 12.23 -15.93 1.18
CA GLY A 306 11.78 -17.31 1.33
C GLY A 306 10.97 -17.53 2.60
N ALA A 307 11.39 -16.97 3.73
CA ALA A 307 10.69 -17.08 5.01
C ALA A 307 9.27 -16.47 4.96
N LEU A 308 9.11 -15.30 4.31
CA LEU A 308 7.80 -14.66 4.11
C LEU A 308 6.88 -15.50 3.21
N LEU A 309 7.44 -16.08 2.15
CA LEU A 309 6.70 -16.97 1.24
C LEU A 309 6.25 -18.25 1.96
N GLN A 310 7.15 -18.90 2.71
CA GLN A 310 6.82 -20.12 3.48
C GLN A 310 5.80 -19.87 4.58
N ALA A 311 5.80 -18.66 5.18
CA ALA A 311 4.81 -18.27 6.18
C ALA A 311 3.44 -17.87 5.58
N GLY A 312 3.29 -17.87 4.24
CA GLY A 312 2.06 -17.47 3.57
C GLY A 312 1.69 -15.99 3.73
N LEU A 313 2.69 -15.13 3.96
CA LEU A 313 2.48 -13.72 4.27
C LEU A 313 2.51 -12.79 3.05
N VAL A 314 2.90 -13.30 1.88
CA VAL A 314 3.07 -12.51 0.65
C VAL A 314 1.77 -12.50 -0.15
N ASP A 315 1.26 -11.33 -0.47
CA ASP A 315 0.06 -11.14 -1.30
C ASP A 315 0.41 -10.90 -2.77
N GLU A 316 1.49 -10.16 -3.02
CA GLU A 316 1.94 -9.80 -4.37
C GLU A 316 3.45 -9.96 -4.51
N LEU A 317 3.88 -10.43 -5.68
CA LEU A 317 5.26 -10.37 -6.14
C LEU A 317 5.40 -9.29 -7.21
N ILE A 318 6.42 -8.46 -7.08
CA ILE A 318 6.84 -7.49 -8.09
C ILE A 318 8.28 -7.82 -8.48
N VAL A 319 8.47 -8.45 -9.63
CA VAL A 319 9.77 -8.97 -10.06
C VAL A 319 10.28 -8.18 -11.26
N TYR A 320 11.42 -7.52 -11.10
CA TYR A 320 12.14 -6.88 -12.20
C TYR A 320 13.21 -7.84 -12.72
N ILE A 321 13.13 -8.19 -13.99
CA ILE A 321 14.06 -9.11 -14.63
C ILE A 321 14.91 -8.33 -15.63
N ALA A 322 16.22 -8.31 -15.38
CA ALA A 322 17.21 -7.72 -16.27
C ALA A 322 17.65 -8.72 -17.34
N PRO A 323 17.94 -8.27 -18.58
CA PRO A 323 18.41 -9.13 -19.67
C PRO A 323 19.90 -9.51 -19.49
N LYS A 324 20.19 -10.17 -18.38
CA LYS A 324 21.53 -10.62 -17.97
C LYS A 324 21.50 -12.05 -17.47
N LEU A 325 22.60 -12.76 -17.59
CA LEU A 325 22.83 -14.09 -17.01
C LEU A 325 23.96 -13.98 -16.00
N LEU A 326 23.75 -14.44 -14.75
CA LEU A 326 24.75 -14.41 -13.70
C LEU A 326 25.37 -15.79 -13.42
N GLY A 327 24.74 -16.86 -13.90
CA GLY A 327 25.25 -18.21 -13.79
C GLY A 327 24.84 -18.95 -12.50
N ASN A 328 25.12 -20.26 -12.47
CA ASN A 328 24.61 -21.16 -11.43
C ASN A 328 25.23 -20.91 -10.05
N ALA A 329 26.44 -20.37 -9.95
CA ALA A 329 27.10 -20.05 -8.70
C ALA A 329 26.54 -18.78 -8.02
N ALA A 330 25.79 -17.97 -8.78
CA ALA A 330 25.14 -16.76 -8.27
C ALA A 330 23.96 -17.08 -7.33
N ARG A 331 23.59 -16.14 -6.47
CA ARG A 331 22.54 -16.31 -5.46
C ARG A 331 21.17 -16.39 -6.10
N GLY A 332 20.36 -17.37 -5.67
CA GLY A 332 18.98 -17.55 -6.15
C GLY A 332 18.00 -16.49 -5.68
N LEU A 333 16.81 -16.50 -6.29
CA LEU A 333 15.75 -15.52 -6.07
C LEU A 333 15.21 -15.55 -4.63
N CYS A 334 14.98 -16.75 -4.10
CA CYS A 334 14.46 -16.96 -2.75
C CYS A 334 14.96 -18.32 -2.20
N ALA A 335 15.16 -18.37 -0.88
CA ALA A 335 15.51 -19.60 -0.20
C ALA A 335 14.24 -20.31 0.28
N LEU A 336 13.94 -21.45 -0.31
CA LEU A 336 12.77 -22.28 0.01
C LEU A 336 13.25 -23.70 0.38
N PRO A 337 13.84 -23.87 1.57
CA PRO A 337 14.31 -25.18 2.01
C PRO A 337 13.12 -26.16 2.17
N GLY A 338 13.37 -27.43 1.88
CA GLY A 338 12.38 -28.51 2.05
C GLY A 338 11.41 -28.70 0.89
N LEU A 339 11.60 -27.98 -0.24
CA LEU A 339 10.87 -28.27 -1.48
C LEU A 339 11.55 -29.44 -2.20
N GLU A 340 10.88 -30.57 -2.26
CA GLU A 340 11.38 -31.80 -2.91
C GLU A 340 10.52 -32.17 -4.12
N GLU A 341 9.26 -31.76 -4.14
CA GLU A 341 8.31 -32.07 -5.19
C GLU A 341 7.77 -30.80 -5.86
N LEU A 342 7.50 -30.86 -7.15
CA LEU A 342 6.95 -29.75 -7.92
C LEU A 342 5.58 -29.27 -7.39
N SER A 343 4.79 -30.20 -6.83
CA SER A 343 3.49 -29.93 -6.23
C SER A 343 3.55 -29.02 -4.99
N GLN A 344 4.72 -28.96 -4.34
CA GLN A 344 4.97 -28.11 -3.16
C GLN A 344 5.36 -26.68 -3.52
N ALA A 345 5.66 -26.41 -4.79
CA ALA A 345 6.10 -25.09 -5.23
C ALA A 345 5.00 -24.05 -5.02
N PRO A 346 5.31 -22.87 -4.48
CA PRO A 346 4.35 -21.77 -4.42
C PRO A 346 3.90 -21.37 -5.83
N HIS A 347 2.59 -21.22 -6.02
CA HIS A 347 1.99 -20.83 -7.30
C HIS A 347 1.50 -19.39 -7.26
N PHE A 348 1.71 -18.69 -8.37
CA PHE A 348 1.28 -17.31 -8.56
C PHE A 348 0.56 -17.17 -9.89
N LYS A 349 -0.28 -16.13 -9.98
CA LYS A 349 -0.97 -15.72 -11.19
C LYS A 349 -0.38 -14.42 -11.69
N PHE A 350 -0.05 -14.36 -12.97
CA PHE A 350 0.35 -13.12 -13.62
C PHE A 350 -0.84 -12.17 -13.74
N ASN A 351 -0.70 -10.96 -13.22
CA ASN A 351 -1.67 -9.89 -13.38
C ASN A 351 -1.21 -8.87 -14.44
N GLU A 352 0.08 -8.56 -14.47
CA GLU A 352 0.64 -7.62 -15.43
C GLU A 352 2.07 -8.05 -15.80
N ILE A 353 2.40 -7.87 -17.06
CA ILE A 353 3.76 -8.01 -17.60
C ILE A 353 4.02 -6.75 -18.41
N ARG A 354 5.02 -5.97 -18.02
CA ARG A 354 5.35 -4.72 -18.71
C ARG A 354 6.84 -4.52 -18.85
N GLN A 355 7.25 -3.83 -19.89
CA GLN A 355 8.63 -3.41 -20.08
C GLN A 355 8.92 -2.12 -19.28
N VAL A 356 10.06 -2.08 -18.60
CA VAL A 356 10.53 -0.93 -17.83
C VAL A 356 11.99 -0.64 -18.23
N GLY A 357 12.17 0.25 -19.20
CA GLY A 357 13.46 0.41 -19.85
C GLY A 357 13.89 -0.91 -20.54
N PRO A 358 15.13 -1.39 -20.30
CA PRO A 358 15.58 -2.67 -20.82
C PRO A 358 15.03 -3.89 -20.05
N ASP A 359 14.45 -3.68 -18.86
CA ASP A 359 13.99 -4.75 -17.97
C ASP A 359 12.51 -5.09 -18.22
N VAL A 360 12.11 -6.25 -17.73
CA VAL A 360 10.71 -6.68 -17.66
C VAL A 360 10.26 -6.66 -16.20
N CYS A 361 9.12 -6.03 -15.93
CA CYS A 361 8.45 -6.07 -14.63
C CYS A 361 7.29 -7.06 -14.68
N LEU A 362 7.32 -8.04 -13.80
CA LEU A 362 6.26 -9.01 -13.59
C LEU A 362 5.50 -8.66 -12.31
N HIS A 363 4.20 -8.55 -12.42
CA HIS A 363 3.31 -8.35 -11.29
C HIS A 363 2.44 -9.59 -11.12
N LEU A 364 2.58 -10.26 -9.98
CA LEU A 364 1.91 -11.53 -9.69
C LEU A 364 1.18 -11.46 -8.35
N THR A 365 0.07 -12.19 -8.24
CA THR A 365 -0.61 -12.44 -6.96
C THR A 365 -0.59 -13.93 -6.65
N THR A 366 -0.76 -14.27 -5.37
CA THR A 366 -0.98 -15.64 -4.95
C THR A 366 -2.20 -16.24 -5.66
N ALA A 367 -2.09 -17.50 -6.11
CA ALA A 367 -3.14 -18.20 -6.83
C ALA A 367 -4.32 -18.58 -5.94
#